data_cf7f7ded8edd976e24e03a0985b8e2da
#
_entry.id   cf7f7ded8edd976e24e03a0985b8e2da
#
_cell.length_a   1.000
_cell.length_b   1.000
_cell.length_c   1.000
_cell.angle_alpha   90.00
_cell.angle_beta   90.00
_cell.angle_gamma   90.00
#
_symmetry.space_group_name_H-M   'P 1'
#
loop_
_entity.id
_entity.type
_entity.pdbx_description
1 polymer ?
#
loop_
_entity_poly.entity_id
_entity_poly.type
_entity_poly.pdbx_seq_one_letter_code
_entity_poly.pdbx_strand_id
1 'polypeptide(L)'
;MYRILLTKRAVKDLGKLSEDVKLRIKEKFNLLLNDPTGIGKKLSSPLIGTYRLRVGDYRVIFDIDDDKVIILRIGHRKDIYK
;
A
#
# COMPACT_ATOMS: atom_id res chain seq x y z
N MET A 1 8.68 1.14 15.91
CA MET A 1 8.67 0.68 14.52
C MET A 1 7.35 0.00 14.21
N TYR A 2 6.82 0.22 13.02
CA TYR A 2 5.57 -0.39 12.58
C TYR A 2 5.83 -1.78 12.00
N ARG A 3 4.76 -2.59 11.91
CA ARG A 3 4.79 -3.89 11.25
C ARG A 3 3.87 -3.82 10.02
N ILE A 4 4.25 -4.48 8.95
CA ILE A 4 3.45 -4.50 7.72
C ILE A 4 2.73 -5.84 7.62
N LEU A 5 1.41 -5.77 7.47
CA LEU A 5 0.56 -6.94 7.25
C LEU A 5 -0.17 -6.76 5.92
N LEU A 6 -0.30 -7.82 5.16
CA LEU A 6 -1.02 -7.79 3.89
C LEU A 6 -2.30 -8.62 4.03
N THR A 7 -3.43 -8.05 3.56
CA THR A 7 -4.67 -8.81 3.43
C THR A 7 -4.50 -9.87 2.34
N LYS A 8 -5.41 -10.83 2.30
CA LYS A 8 -5.41 -11.84 1.21
C LYS A 8 -5.51 -11.16 -0.15
N ARG A 9 -6.30 -10.09 -0.26
CA ARG A 9 -6.45 -9.34 -1.51
C ARG A 9 -5.15 -8.68 -1.91
N ALA A 10 -4.44 -8.07 -0.95
CA ALA A 10 -3.16 -7.43 -1.22
C ALA A 10 -2.11 -8.44 -1.68
N VAL A 11 -2.09 -9.63 -1.08
CA VAL A 11 -1.17 -10.70 -1.50
C VAL A 11 -1.45 -11.08 -2.95
N LYS A 12 -2.73 -11.26 -3.30
CA LYS A 12 -3.12 -11.56 -4.69
C LYS A 12 -2.74 -10.44 -5.64
N ASP A 13 -3.00 -9.20 -5.26
CA ASP A 13 -2.67 -8.04 -6.07
C ASP A 13 -1.16 -8.00 -6.35
N LEU A 14 -0.36 -8.17 -5.31
CA LEU A 14 1.10 -8.13 -5.44
C LEU A 14 1.61 -9.26 -6.35
N GLY A 15 1.02 -10.44 -6.24
CA GLY A 15 1.43 -11.59 -7.02
C GLY A 15 1.22 -11.44 -8.53
N LYS A 16 0.33 -10.54 -8.95
CA LYS A 16 0.04 -10.29 -10.36
C LYS A 16 1.01 -9.30 -11.02
N LEU A 17 1.85 -8.64 -10.24
CA LEU A 17 2.72 -7.58 -10.73
C LEU A 17 4.03 -8.16 -11.27
N SER A 18 4.70 -7.39 -12.14
CA SER A 18 6.02 -7.77 -12.63
C SER A 18 7.04 -7.73 -11.48
N GLU A 19 8.15 -8.42 -11.66
CA GLU A 19 9.20 -8.47 -10.63
C GLU A 19 9.76 -7.08 -10.32
N ASP A 20 9.93 -6.23 -11.35
CA ASP A 20 10.42 -4.86 -11.16
C ASP A 20 9.47 -4.06 -10.27
N VAL A 21 8.17 -4.14 -10.54
CA VAL A 21 7.17 -3.42 -9.76
C VAL A 21 7.10 -3.95 -8.34
N LYS A 22 7.13 -5.27 -8.17
CA LYS A 22 7.16 -5.89 -6.84
C LYS A 22 8.33 -5.37 -6.01
N LEU A 23 9.52 -5.31 -6.61
CA LEU A 23 10.71 -4.84 -5.92
C LEU A 23 10.57 -3.40 -5.48
N ARG A 24 10.07 -2.54 -6.37
CA ARG A 24 9.86 -1.13 -6.06
C ARG A 24 8.86 -0.93 -4.92
N ILE A 25 7.78 -1.72 -4.92
CA ILE A 25 6.78 -1.67 -3.85
C ILE A 25 7.38 -2.14 -2.52
N LYS A 26 8.16 -3.22 -2.54
CA LYS A 26 8.81 -3.73 -1.32
C LYS A 26 9.79 -2.72 -0.74
N GLU A 27 10.51 -1.99 -1.59
CA GLU A 27 11.40 -0.91 -1.12
C GLU A 27 10.62 0.18 -0.41
N LYS A 28 9.45 0.54 -0.93
CA LYS A 28 8.58 1.53 -0.29
C LYS A 28 8.00 1.02 1.04
N PHE A 29 7.76 -0.28 1.15
CA PHE A 29 7.32 -0.86 2.43
C PHE A 29 8.34 -0.62 3.54
N ASN A 30 9.64 -0.67 3.23
CA ASN A 30 10.67 -0.39 4.21
C ASN A 30 10.55 1.04 4.77
N LEU A 31 10.16 1.99 3.93
CA LEU A 31 9.93 3.36 4.38
C LEU A 31 8.68 3.46 5.26
N LEU A 32 7.66 2.68 4.96
CA LEU A 32 6.43 2.65 5.78
C LEU A 32 6.68 2.11 7.18
N LEU A 33 7.67 1.25 7.37
CA LEU A 33 7.99 0.71 8.69
C LEU A 33 8.35 1.80 9.70
N ASN A 34 8.89 2.91 9.24
CA ASN A 34 9.36 3.99 10.10
C ASN A 34 8.42 5.21 10.10
N ASP A 35 7.78 5.52 8.97
CA ASP A 35 7.00 6.75 8.85
C ASP A 35 5.82 6.59 7.89
N PRO A 36 4.81 5.79 8.27
CA PRO A 36 3.66 5.55 7.37
C PRO A 36 2.81 6.79 7.14
N THR A 37 2.68 7.68 8.11
CA THR A 37 1.86 8.88 7.96
C THR A 37 2.57 9.97 7.16
N GLY A 38 3.90 10.02 7.22
CA GLY A 38 4.68 11.01 6.48
C GLY A 38 4.82 10.66 5.01
N ILE A 39 4.87 9.37 4.67
CA ILE A 39 5.05 8.89 3.31
C ILE A 39 3.72 8.68 2.61
N GLY A 40 2.75 8.10 3.31
CA GLY A 40 1.41 7.89 2.79
C GLY A 40 0.57 9.16 2.90
N LYS A 41 -0.30 9.37 1.94
CA LYS A 41 -1.25 10.48 1.98
C LYS A 41 -2.63 9.97 2.34
N LYS A 42 -3.32 10.70 3.23
CA LYS A 42 -4.67 10.36 3.63
C LYS A 42 -5.63 10.56 2.47
N LEU A 43 -6.50 9.58 2.25
CA LEU A 43 -7.51 9.67 1.19
C LEU A 43 -8.68 10.52 1.65
N SER A 44 -9.25 11.28 0.71
CA SER A 44 -10.43 12.10 0.99
C SER A 44 -11.70 11.24 1.11
N SER A 45 -11.71 10.04 0.52
CA SER A 45 -12.82 9.10 0.62
C SER A 45 -12.30 7.78 1.20
N PRO A 46 -12.72 7.38 2.40
CA PRO A 46 -12.18 6.21 3.09
C PRO A 46 -12.83 4.88 2.69
N LEU A 47 -13.59 4.83 1.59
CA LEU A 47 -14.30 3.61 1.21
C LEU A 47 -13.37 2.44 0.88
N ILE A 48 -12.15 2.73 0.39
CA ILE A 48 -11.17 1.70 0.03
C ILE A 48 -10.16 1.50 1.15
N GLY A 49 -9.84 2.56 1.87
CA GLY A 49 -8.86 2.58 2.95
C GLY A 49 -8.56 4.01 3.33
N THR A 50 -7.71 4.21 4.33
CA THR A 50 -7.45 5.54 4.88
C THR A 50 -6.29 6.25 4.20
N TYR A 51 -5.27 5.52 3.78
CA TYR A 51 -4.03 6.09 3.26
C TYR A 51 -3.68 5.50 1.90
N ARG A 52 -2.93 6.28 1.13
CA ARG A 52 -2.45 5.89 -0.18
C ARG A 52 -0.96 6.17 -0.29
N LEU A 53 -0.24 5.22 -0.89
CA LEU A 53 1.16 5.39 -1.24
C LEU A 53 1.30 5.23 -2.75
N ARG A 54 1.96 6.18 -3.40
CA ARG A 54 2.26 6.12 -4.82
C ARG A 54 3.60 5.44 -5.07
N VAL A 55 3.61 4.49 -6.00
CA VAL A 55 4.83 3.84 -6.47
C VAL A 55 4.76 3.86 -8.00
N GLY A 56 5.22 4.94 -8.61
CA GLY A 56 5.05 5.16 -10.04
C GLY A 56 3.57 5.22 -10.41
N ASP A 57 3.16 4.38 -11.36
CA ASP A 57 1.75 4.28 -11.76
C ASP A 57 0.92 3.37 -10.86
N TYR A 58 1.54 2.81 -9.83
CA TYR A 58 0.86 1.90 -8.92
C TYR A 58 0.49 2.61 -7.63
N ARG A 59 -0.51 2.07 -6.96
CA ARG A 59 -1.01 2.60 -5.70
C ARG A 59 -1.08 1.49 -4.68
N VAL A 60 -0.69 1.81 -3.46
CA VAL A 60 -0.82 0.92 -2.31
C VAL A 60 -1.79 1.59 -1.36
N ILE A 61 -2.90 0.92 -1.09
CA ILE A 61 -3.93 1.42 -0.16
C ILE A 61 -3.74 0.70 1.15
N PHE A 62 -3.65 1.47 2.24
CA PHE A 62 -3.40 0.88 3.55
C PHE A 62 -4.12 1.64 4.66
N ASP A 63 -4.30 0.96 5.77
CA ASP A 63 -4.75 1.54 7.03
C ASP A 63 -3.66 1.40 8.08
N ILE A 64 -3.77 2.21 9.12
CA ILE A 64 -2.87 2.12 10.27
C ILE A 64 -3.72 1.76 11.48
N ASP A 65 -3.34 0.68 12.18
CA ASP A 65 -3.99 0.23 13.39
C ASP A 65 -2.91 -0.02 14.43
N ASP A 66 -2.78 0.91 15.38
CA ASP A 66 -1.75 0.88 16.41
C ASP A 66 -0.35 0.86 15.78
N ASP A 67 0.41 -0.22 15.96
CA ASP A 67 1.75 -0.37 15.37
C ASP A 67 1.72 -1.12 14.03
N LYS A 68 0.53 -1.35 13.46
CA LYS A 68 0.38 -2.14 12.24
C LYS A 68 0.02 -1.27 11.06
N VAL A 69 0.71 -1.47 9.95
CA VAL A 69 0.34 -0.92 8.64
C VAL A 69 -0.31 -2.07 7.88
N ILE A 70 -1.60 -1.96 7.62
CA ILE A 70 -2.37 -3.03 7.00
C ILE A 70 -2.58 -2.70 5.53
N ILE A 71 -1.90 -3.44 4.65
CA ILE A 71 -2.01 -3.23 3.21
C ILE A 71 -3.29 -3.89 2.71
N LEU A 72 -4.22 -3.07 2.22
CA LEU A 72 -5.54 -3.52 1.78
C LEU A 72 -5.58 -3.88 0.31
N ARG A 73 -4.97 -3.06 -0.54
CA ARG A 73 -4.99 -3.24 -1.98
C ARG A 73 -3.69 -2.73 -2.58
N ILE A 74 -3.28 -3.35 -3.69
CA ILE A 74 -2.16 -2.88 -4.52
C ILE A 74 -2.60 -3.01 -5.97
N GLY A 75 -2.44 -1.95 -6.76
CA GLY A 75 -2.81 -2.01 -8.16
C GLY A 75 -2.43 -0.78 -8.95
N HIS A 76 -2.63 -0.88 -10.27
CA HIS A 76 -2.40 0.24 -11.16
C HIS A 76 -3.42 1.34 -10.90
N ARG A 77 -2.99 2.61 -11.03
CA ARG A 77 -3.84 3.77 -10.76
C ARG A 77 -5.17 3.75 -11.54
N LYS A 78 -5.18 3.12 -12.71
CA LYS A 78 -6.39 3.04 -13.55
C LYS A 78 -7.42 2.05 -13.00
N ASP A 79 -6.98 1.09 -12.18
CA ASP A 79 -7.83 -0.02 -11.75
C ASP A 79 -8.17 0.01 -10.26
N ILE A 80 -7.28 0.59 -9.45
CA ILE A 80 -7.38 0.50 -8.00
C ILE A 80 -8.63 1.17 -7.42
N TYR A 81 -9.13 2.20 -8.08
CA TYR A 81 -10.29 2.97 -7.60
C TYR A 81 -11.62 2.61 -8.27
N LYS A 82 -11.63 1.55 -9.06
CA LYS A 82 -12.86 1.08 -9.71
C LYS A 82 -13.71 0.24 -8.77
#